data_a723a56a5405f5861e4473aadd3d7264
#
_entry.id   a723a56a5405f5861e4473aadd3d7264
#
_cell.length_a   1.000
_cell.length_b   1.000
_cell.length_c   1.000
_cell.angle_alpha   90.00
_cell.angle_beta   90.00
_cell.angle_gamma   90.00
#
_symmetry.space_group_name_H-M   'P 1'
#
loop_
_entity.id
_entity.type
_entity.pdbx_description
1 polymer ?
#
loop_
_entity_poly.entity_id
_entity_poly.type
_entity_poly.pdbx_seq_one_letter_code
_entity_poly.pdbx_strand_id
1 'polypeptide(L)'
;MNLEEVRAWAAAGESDTQELKATTSEQHEGLKALCGMLNGRGGRVLFGVTPDGQVLGQHVGDQTIHKLAQDINQKFDPAVSPVIEVVPVDGTRSVIVVEVGQGRLRPYSFDGTAYAKVGNTKTRMSQGDKDRLTAERLHQSNSWDAAPSPLGVDALDLEELDEAVRDAIRAHRMSDPPDWQPRALLQCLGLLGRDGRLRNGALVLFGLPEALLGHYPSCAVSLVRYKGLTKTDESTDFRRYEGNIFALVRHTEAFLSDHLHVATRIVGMTRADVPEVPVYSQREALVNALCHRQYETPGATSVYIFDDRVEVASIGPLHFGLTVPDLFGPHESQPWNPLIASALYRRGLIDTQGSGTLRMIDQARKAGKWPPAIITTNQSVRVEFTRDGWMPSRFRHLELSEARRNIVRLVVASPEPIAPADITAAVGLHSTTVSDHLGALVDAGILVRTGKGRTTRYQLADAGPA
;
A
#
# COMPACT_ATOMS: atom_id res chain seq x y z
N MET A 1 23.82 17.59 8.67
CA MET A 1 23.07 18.40 7.65
C MET A 1 23.92 19.55 7.17
N ASN A 2 23.76 19.97 5.90
CA ASN A 2 24.50 21.09 5.33
C ASN A 2 23.54 22.13 4.70
N LEU A 3 24.08 23.30 4.32
CA LEU A 3 23.28 24.42 3.82
C LEU A 3 22.64 24.12 2.43
N GLU A 4 23.26 23.28 1.61
CA GLU A 4 22.69 22.89 0.31
C GLU A 4 21.44 22.02 0.49
N GLU A 5 21.46 21.09 1.43
CA GLU A 5 20.29 20.31 1.81
C GLU A 5 19.14 21.19 2.32
N VAL A 6 19.45 22.17 3.19
CA VAL A 6 18.46 23.14 3.68
C VAL A 6 17.85 23.94 2.54
N ARG A 7 18.67 24.40 1.58
CA ARG A 7 18.18 25.12 0.39
C ARG A 7 17.29 24.26 -0.50
N ALA A 8 17.67 23.00 -0.70
CA ALA A 8 16.85 22.06 -1.46
C ALA A 8 15.48 21.82 -0.80
N TRP A 9 15.46 21.65 0.53
CA TRP A 9 14.21 21.51 1.30
C TRP A 9 13.38 22.80 1.27
N ALA A 10 14.00 23.96 1.46
CA ALA A 10 13.31 25.24 1.36
C ALA A 10 12.64 25.44 -0.01
N ALA A 11 13.32 25.09 -1.08
CA ALA A 11 12.79 25.17 -2.44
C ALA A 11 11.63 24.18 -2.70
N ALA A 12 11.57 23.05 -1.99
CA ALA A 12 10.46 22.11 -2.06
C ALA A 12 9.17 22.61 -1.38
N GLY A 13 9.28 23.62 -0.48
CA GLY A 13 8.13 24.22 0.20
C GLY A 13 7.56 23.37 1.34
N GLU A 14 6.41 23.82 1.88
CA GLU A 14 5.69 23.10 2.94
C GLU A 14 4.94 21.88 2.37
N SER A 15 4.89 20.83 3.19
CA SER A 15 4.22 19.57 2.83
C SER A 15 3.69 18.88 4.12
N ASP A 16 3.12 17.70 3.99
CA ASP A 16 2.74 16.85 5.14
C ASP A 16 3.93 16.44 6.02
N THR A 17 5.17 16.47 5.49
CA THR A 17 6.41 16.12 6.19
C THR A 17 7.38 17.30 6.38
N GLN A 18 6.98 18.50 5.98
CA GLN A 18 7.84 19.68 6.10
C GLN A 18 7.06 20.94 6.48
N GLU A 19 7.63 21.73 7.38
CA GLU A 19 7.10 23.02 7.80
C GLU A 19 8.22 24.08 7.81
N LEU A 20 7.92 25.28 7.31
CA LEU A 20 8.85 26.40 7.23
C LEU A 20 8.40 27.52 8.18
N LYS A 21 9.34 28.06 8.96
CA LYS A 21 9.09 29.17 9.88
C LYS A 21 10.24 30.20 9.81
N ALA A 22 9.88 31.46 9.69
CA ALA A 22 10.86 32.50 9.55
C ALA A 22 11.78 32.63 10.79
N THR A 23 11.23 32.41 11.97
CA THR A 23 11.99 32.45 13.23
C THR A 23 11.41 31.54 14.31
N THR A 24 12.14 31.32 15.40
CA THR A 24 11.65 30.59 16.58
C THR A 24 10.59 31.36 17.39
N SER A 25 10.25 32.61 17.05
CA SER A 25 9.02 33.24 17.59
C SER A 25 7.75 32.53 17.19
N GLU A 26 7.78 31.78 16.08
CA GLU A 26 6.69 30.96 15.56
C GLU A 26 6.81 29.51 16.03
N GLN A 27 7.66 29.20 17.04
CA GLN A 27 7.88 27.81 17.47
C GLN A 27 6.61 27.06 17.85
N HIS A 28 5.60 27.75 18.43
CA HIS A 28 4.34 27.11 18.80
C HIS A 28 3.64 26.50 17.57
N GLU A 29 3.57 27.22 16.45
CA GLU A 29 3.02 26.73 15.19
C GLU A 29 3.89 25.63 14.56
N GLY A 30 5.21 25.78 14.64
CA GLY A 30 6.15 24.75 14.21
C GLY A 30 5.99 23.45 15.01
N LEU A 31 5.82 23.53 16.33
CA LEU A 31 5.63 22.36 17.19
C LEU A 31 4.26 21.70 17.01
N LYS A 32 3.20 22.45 16.68
CA LYS A 32 1.93 21.85 16.22
C LYS A 32 2.12 21.02 14.94
N ALA A 33 2.88 21.55 13.98
CA ALA A 33 3.20 20.81 12.76
C ALA A 33 4.02 19.55 13.08
N LEU A 34 5.01 19.67 13.98
CA LEU A 34 5.83 18.53 14.44
C LEU A 34 4.97 17.44 15.09
N CYS A 35 3.95 17.84 15.89
CA CYS A 35 2.96 16.91 16.45
C CYS A 35 2.19 16.17 15.33
N GLY A 36 1.74 16.90 14.32
CA GLY A 36 1.09 16.29 13.16
C GLY A 36 2.00 15.33 12.39
N MET A 37 3.27 15.66 12.26
CA MET A 37 4.29 14.79 11.62
C MET A 37 4.54 13.53 12.44
N LEU A 38 4.64 13.61 13.77
CA LEU A 38 4.74 12.44 14.66
C LEU A 38 3.56 11.50 14.54
N ASN A 39 2.36 12.05 14.40
CA ASN A 39 1.12 11.28 14.20
C ASN A 39 0.98 10.75 12.76
N GLY A 40 1.70 11.36 11.82
CA GLY A 40 1.77 10.98 10.41
C GLY A 40 3.01 10.15 10.07
N ARG A 41 3.79 10.59 9.09
CA ARG A 41 4.96 9.89 8.52
C ARG A 41 6.31 10.39 9.05
N GLY A 42 6.33 11.25 10.05
CA GLY A 42 7.51 11.99 10.46
C GLY A 42 7.72 13.25 9.60
N GLY A 43 8.86 13.88 9.76
CA GLY A 43 9.19 15.07 9.00
C GLY A 43 10.05 16.06 9.76
N ARG A 44 10.10 17.30 9.26
CA ARG A 44 10.99 18.35 9.78
C ARG A 44 10.34 19.71 9.85
N VAL A 45 10.77 20.50 10.80
CA VAL A 45 10.48 21.92 10.92
C VAL A 45 11.77 22.70 10.75
N LEU A 46 11.80 23.68 9.85
CA LEU A 46 12.94 24.56 9.58
C LEU A 46 12.63 25.95 10.13
N PHE A 47 13.39 26.42 11.13
CA PHE A 47 13.32 27.79 11.64
C PHE A 47 14.45 28.62 11.06
N GLY A 48 14.14 29.76 10.47
CA GLY A 48 15.04 30.59 9.69
C GLY A 48 14.78 30.54 8.19
N VAL A 49 13.65 29.96 7.79
CA VAL A 49 13.19 29.86 6.39
C VAL A 49 11.78 30.43 6.28
N THR A 50 11.55 31.32 5.33
CA THR A 50 10.23 31.91 5.10
C THR A 50 9.30 30.95 4.42
N PRO A 51 7.97 31.14 4.48
CA PRO A 51 7.00 30.27 3.83
C PRO A 51 7.16 30.17 2.30
N ASP A 52 7.74 31.18 1.66
CA ASP A 52 8.08 31.22 0.23
C ASP A 52 9.44 30.58 -0.10
N GLY A 53 10.09 29.93 0.88
CA GLY A 53 11.31 29.14 0.69
C GLY A 53 12.61 29.95 0.73
N GLN A 54 12.60 31.23 1.15
CA GLN A 54 13.85 32.00 1.30
C GLN A 54 14.58 31.63 2.61
N VAL A 55 15.84 31.23 2.48
CA VAL A 55 16.71 30.88 3.62
C VAL A 55 17.33 32.16 4.16
N LEU A 56 16.72 32.75 5.19
CA LEU A 56 17.20 33.97 5.81
C LEU A 56 18.13 33.70 6.99
N GLY A 57 17.96 32.57 7.67
CA GLY A 57 18.60 32.30 8.96
C GLY A 57 18.09 33.21 10.07
N GLN A 58 18.36 32.84 11.31
CA GLN A 58 18.10 33.65 12.52
C GLN A 58 19.29 33.62 13.46
N HIS A 59 19.35 34.54 14.42
CA HIS A 59 20.32 34.46 15.49
C HIS A 59 20.00 33.28 16.41
N VAL A 60 20.97 32.42 16.63
CA VAL A 60 20.85 31.23 17.46
C VAL A 60 21.89 31.35 18.61
N GLY A 61 21.38 31.58 19.79
CA GLY A 61 22.19 31.50 21.03
C GLY A 61 21.88 30.23 21.80
N ASP A 62 22.69 29.91 22.81
CA ASP A 62 22.53 28.74 23.68
C ASP A 62 21.14 28.63 24.28
N GLN A 63 20.55 29.76 24.68
CA GLN A 63 19.18 29.85 25.21
C GLN A 63 18.11 29.46 24.20
N THR A 64 18.34 29.67 22.89
CA THR A 64 17.38 29.40 21.84
C THR A 64 17.12 27.88 21.72
N ILE A 65 18.21 27.11 21.64
CA ILE A 65 18.14 25.64 21.54
C ILE A 65 17.63 25.04 22.85
N HIS A 66 18.12 25.52 23.98
CA HIS A 66 17.69 25.04 25.29
C HIS A 66 16.18 25.20 25.51
N LYS A 67 15.64 26.39 25.20
CA LYS A 67 14.22 26.67 25.32
C LYS A 67 13.38 25.81 24.37
N LEU A 68 13.82 25.62 23.10
CA LEU A 68 13.14 24.78 22.13
C LEU A 68 13.10 23.33 22.61
N ALA A 69 14.22 22.79 23.08
CA ALA A 69 14.27 21.42 23.60
C ALA A 69 13.43 21.26 24.89
N GLN A 70 13.41 22.25 25.76
CA GLN A 70 12.60 22.27 26.96
C GLN A 70 11.09 22.27 26.62
N ASP A 71 10.65 23.11 25.68
CA ASP A 71 9.27 23.20 25.26
C ASP A 71 8.81 21.87 24.61
N ILE A 72 9.68 21.20 23.83
CA ILE A 72 9.39 19.88 23.28
C ILE A 72 9.19 18.86 24.41
N ASN A 73 10.13 18.80 25.36
CA ASN A 73 10.04 17.84 26.46
C ASN A 73 8.82 18.04 27.37
N GLN A 74 8.40 19.29 27.58
CA GLN A 74 7.32 19.61 28.51
C GLN A 74 5.91 19.55 27.89
N LYS A 75 5.81 19.86 26.59
CA LYS A 75 4.50 20.05 25.93
C LYS A 75 4.04 18.89 25.09
N PHE A 76 4.94 17.91 24.82
CA PHE A 76 4.56 16.71 24.11
C PHE A 76 4.23 15.55 25.05
N ASP A 77 3.11 14.90 24.76
CA ASP A 77 2.72 13.65 25.42
C ASP A 77 2.28 12.63 24.36
N PRO A 78 2.90 11.44 24.29
CA PRO A 78 4.13 11.00 24.98
C PRO A 78 5.37 11.87 24.71
N ALA A 79 6.39 11.76 25.60
CA ALA A 79 7.64 12.50 25.45
C ALA A 79 8.34 12.17 24.12
N VAL A 80 8.98 13.18 23.53
CA VAL A 80 9.63 13.11 22.21
C VAL A 80 11.09 13.54 22.31
N SER A 81 11.95 12.83 21.60
CA SER A 81 13.36 13.17 21.46
C SER A 81 13.68 13.43 19.98
N PRO A 82 13.45 14.65 19.46
CA PRO A 82 13.77 14.99 18.09
C PRO A 82 15.28 15.13 17.87
N VAL A 83 15.70 15.03 16.61
CA VAL A 83 17.02 15.50 16.20
C VAL A 83 16.93 17.01 15.99
N ILE A 84 17.79 17.77 16.68
CA ILE A 84 17.87 19.23 16.52
C ILE A 84 19.27 19.56 16.00
N GLU A 85 19.35 20.14 14.81
CA GLU A 85 20.61 20.57 14.21
C GLU A 85 20.57 22.07 13.88
N VAL A 86 21.74 22.71 14.00
CA VAL A 86 21.93 24.12 13.67
C VAL A 86 22.83 24.19 12.44
N VAL A 87 22.30 24.72 11.35
CA VAL A 87 23.02 24.84 10.07
C VAL A 87 23.33 26.29 9.80
N PRO A 88 24.64 26.71 9.79
CA PRO A 88 25.04 28.07 9.51
C PRO A 88 24.65 28.54 8.12
N VAL A 89 24.10 29.74 7.99
CA VAL A 89 23.77 30.41 6.72
C VAL A 89 24.83 31.44 6.38
N ASP A 90 25.20 32.26 7.37
CA ASP A 90 26.26 33.24 7.30
C ASP A 90 26.97 33.31 8.67
N GLY A 91 27.91 34.24 8.83
CA GLY A 91 28.71 34.35 10.06
C GLY A 91 27.93 34.64 11.35
N THR A 92 26.65 35.02 11.27
CA THR A 92 25.82 35.44 12.40
C THR A 92 24.46 34.73 12.46
N ARG A 93 24.02 34.12 11.38
CA ARG A 93 22.69 33.52 11.27
C ARG A 93 22.75 32.04 10.89
N SER A 94 21.83 31.30 11.46
CA SER A 94 21.71 29.86 11.21
C SER A 94 20.22 29.44 11.04
N VAL A 95 19.98 28.33 10.38
CA VAL A 95 18.70 27.64 10.37
C VAL A 95 18.73 26.54 11.44
N ILE A 96 17.66 26.45 12.22
CA ILE A 96 17.45 25.33 13.14
C ILE A 96 16.54 24.32 12.43
N VAL A 97 17.00 23.09 12.31
CA VAL A 97 16.23 21.97 11.77
C VAL A 97 15.84 21.07 12.93
N VAL A 98 14.54 20.85 13.10
CA VAL A 98 13.99 19.90 14.08
C VAL A 98 13.36 18.76 13.31
N GLU A 99 13.91 17.56 13.43
CA GLU A 99 13.47 16.40 12.68
C GLU A 99 12.95 15.29 13.60
N VAL A 100 11.85 14.65 13.19
CA VAL A 100 11.25 13.50 13.86
C VAL A 100 10.89 12.42 12.85
N GLY A 101 11.07 11.18 13.25
CA GLY A 101 10.46 10.05 12.53
C GLY A 101 8.97 9.91 12.85
N GLN A 102 8.31 8.96 12.23
CA GLN A 102 6.97 8.55 12.64
C GLN A 102 6.99 8.11 14.11
N GLY A 103 6.09 8.66 14.90
CA GLY A 103 6.03 8.35 16.32
C GLY A 103 5.57 6.91 16.58
N ARG A 104 6.27 6.19 17.46
CA ARG A 104 5.92 4.80 17.83
C ARG A 104 4.75 4.70 18.80
N LEU A 105 4.53 5.73 19.63
CA LEU A 105 3.52 5.76 20.68
C LEU A 105 2.28 6.61 20.32
N ARG A 106 1.96 6.68 19.04
CA ARG A 106 0.81 7.45 18.53
C ARG A 106 -0.50 7.07 19.25
N PRO A 107 -1.41 8.02 19.48
CA PRO A 107 -1.34 9.45 19.12
C PRO A 107 -0.48 10.27 20.08
N TYR A 108 0.29 11.21 19.54
CA TYR A 108 1.00 12.25 20.28
C TYR A 108 0.13 13.49 20.40
N SER A 109 0.25 14.20 21.50
CA SER A 109 -0.36 15.52 21.70
C SER A 109 0.70 16.60 21.96
N PHE A 110 0.38 17.82 21.57
CA PHE A 110 1.12 19.04 21.90
C PHE A 110 0.18 19.97 22.64
N ASP A 111 0.58 20.43 23.82
CA ASP A 111 -0.29 21.17 24.74
C ASP A 111 -1.68 20.49 24.92
N GLY A 112 -1.70 19.17 25.16
CA GLY A 112 -2.90 18.38 25.38
C GLY A 112 -3.79 18.17 24.15
N THR A 113 -3.38 18.64 22.96
CA THR A 113 -4.13 18.48 21.73
C THR A 113 -3.37 17.64 20.69
N ALA A 114 -3.97 16.57 20.20
CA ALA A 114 -3.42 15.80 19.08
C ALA A 114 -3.72 16.50 17.75
N TYR A 115 -2.68 16.64 16.92
CA TYR A 115 -2.76 17.25 15.58
C TYR A 115 -2.45 16.22 14.48
N ALA A 116 -3.08 16.41 13.33
CA ALA A 116 -2.71 15.81 12.06
C ALA A 116 -2.20 16.90 11.11
N LYS A 117 -1.25 16.57 10.24
CA LYS A 117 -0.78 17.44 9.16
C LYS A 117 -1.10 16.81 7.83
N VAL A 118 -1.84 17.56 6.99
CA VAL A 118 -2.23 17.15 5.64
C VAL A 118 -1.84 18.29 4.69
N GLY A 119 -0.87 18.02 3.84
CA GLY A 119 -0.23 19.05 3.03
C GLY A 119 0.38 20.14 3.93
N ASN A 120 0.01 21.40 3.73
CA ASN A 120 0.43 22.55 4.56
C ASN A 120 -0.53 22.86 5.72
N THR A 121 -1.61 22.07 5.90
CA THR A 121 -2.64 22.36 6.91
C THR A 121 -2.46 21.49 8.15
N LYS A 122 -2.60 22.12 9.32
CA LYS A 122 -2.60 21.47 10.64
C LYS A 122 -4.04 21.46 11.17
N THR A 123 -4.56 20.27 11.46
CA THR A 123 -5.92 20.11 12.00
C THR A 123 -5.88 19.36 13.33
N ARG A 124 -6.82 19.66 14.22
CA ARG A 124 -7.04 18.82 15.39
C ARG A 124 -7.54 17.46 14.96
N MET A 125 -6.96 16.41 15.51
CA MET A 125 -7.42 15.05 15.24
C MET A 125 -8.82 14.83 15.81
N SER A 126 -9.66 14.16 15.04
CA SER A 126 -10.94 13.65 15.50
C SER A 126 -10.73 12.57 16.57
N GLN A 127 -11.76 12.28 17.39
CA GLN A 127 -11.67 11.17 18.34
C GLN A 127 -11.48 9.85 17.60
N GLY A 128 -12.17 9.64 16.47
CA GLY A 128 -12.01 8.44 15.63
C GLY A 128 -10.59 8.23 15.13
N ASP A 129 -9.87 9.29 14.74
CA ASP A 129 -8.46 9.18 14.33
C ASP A 129 -7.55 8.80 15.50
N LYS A 130 -7.79 9.36 16.69
CA LYS A 130 -7.05 8.99 17.90
C LYS A 130 -7.27 7.54 18.27
N ASP A 131 -8.53 7.07 18.22
CA ASP A 131 -8.90 5.69 18.52
C ASP A 131 -8.25 4.73 17.54
N ARG A 132 -8.23 5.09 16.24
CA ARG A 132 -7.54 4.32 15.19
C ARG A 132 -6.04 4.19 15.48
N LEU A 133 -5.34 5.30 15.74
CA LEU A 133 -3.90 5.26 16.06
C LEU A 133 -3.62 4.48 17.35
N THR A 134 -4.50 4.58 18.34
CA THR A 134 -4.41 3.80 19.58
C THR A 134 -4.57 2.31 19.31
N ALA A 135 -5.56 1.94 18.49
CA ALA A 135 -5.79 0.55 18.08
C ALA A 135 -4.58 0.00 17.30
N GLU A 136 -4.02 0.76 16.35
CA GLU A 136 -2.81 0.38 15.62
C GLU A 136 -1.62 0.14 16.56
N ARG A 137 -1.40 1.02 17.53
CA ARG A 137 -0.34 0.87 18.54
C ARG A 137 -0.52 -0.38 19.40
N LEU A 138 -1.73 -0.64 19.88
CA LEU A 138 -2.05 -1.82 20.69
C LEU A 138 -1.89 -3.09 19.85
N HIS A 139 -2.27 -3.04 18.58
CA HIS A 139 -2.16 -4.14 17.65
C HIS A 139 -0.69 -4.52 17.38
N GLN A 140 0.22 -3.55 17.27
CA GLN A 140 1.66 -3.83 17.09
C GLN A 140 2.26 -4.64 18.25
N SER A 141 1.74 -4.48 19.46
CA SER A 141 2.19 -5.25 20.63
C SER A 141 1.42 -6.55 20.85
N ASN A 142 0.19 -6.64 20.33
CA ASN A 142 -0.73 -7.76 20.52
C ASN A 142 -1.63 -7.92 19.29
N SER A 143 -1.06 -8.42 18.19
CA SER A 143 -1.85 -8.66 16.99
C SER A 143 -2.91 -9.75 17.22
N TRP A 144 -4.05 -9.61 16.54
CA TRP A 144 -5.16 -10.57 16.67
C TRP A 144 -4.72 -12.01 16.33
N ASP A 145 -3.89 -12.19 15.32
CA ASP A 145 -3.39 -13.51 14.90
C ASP A 145 -2.44 -14.15 15.92
N ALA A 146 -1.83 -13.32 16.80
CA ALA A 146 -1.01 -13.79 17.93
C ALA A 146 -1.82 -14.05 19.21
N ALA A 147 -3.09 -13.66 19.27
CA ALA A 147 -3.95 -13.94 20.41
C ALA A 147 -4.26 -15.46 20.53
N PRO A 148 -4.45 -15.97 21.75
CA PRO A 148 -4.73 -17.39 21.96
C PRO A 148 -6.11 -17.78 21.42
N SER A 149 -6.16 -18.89 20.67
CA SER A 149 -7.40 -19.48 20.16
C SER A 149 -8.13 -20.30 21.25
N PRO A 150 -9.46 -20.36 21.21
CA PRO A 150 -10.22 -21.30 22.03
C PRO A 150 -10.16 -22.74 21.52
N LEU A 151 -9.68 -22.99 20.28
CA LEU A 151 -9.66 -24.31 19.64
C LEU A 151 -8.31 -25.02 19.84
N GLY A 152 -8.32 -26.36 19.75
CA GLY A 152 -7.16 -27.22 19.88
C GLY A 152 -6.58 -27.65 18.54
N VAL A 153 -5.56 -28.52 18.60
CA VAL A 153 -4.86 -29.08 17.41
C VAL A 153 -5.77 -29.96 16.57
N ASP A 154 -6.79 -30.56 17.16
CA ASP A 154 -7.83 -31.35 16.52
C ASP A 154 -8.71 -30.56 15.56
N ALA A 155 -8.69 -29.23 15.68
CA ALA A 155 -9.36 -28.32 14.75
C ALA A 155 -8.55 -27.99 13.49
N LEU A 156 -7.35 -28.53 13.32
CA LEU A 156 -6.44 -28.21 12.24
C LEU A 156 -6.37 -29.31 11.18
N ASP A 157 -6.23 -28.89 9.93
CA ASP A 157 -5.82 -29.70 8.79
C ASP A 157 -4.31 -29.99 8.91
N LEU A 158 -3.96 -31.16 9.42
CA LEU A 158 -2.58 -31.54 9.67
C LEU A 158 -1.84 -31.88 8.38
N GLU A 159 -2.53 -32.30 7.31
CA GLU A 159 -1.92 -32.55 6.00
C GLU A 159 -1.47 -31.22 5.38
N GLU A 160 -2.31 -30.18 5.43
CA GLU A 160 -1.96 -28.84 4.97
C GLU A 160 -0.81 -28.22 5.78
N LEU A 161 -0.75 -28.49 7.11
CA LEU A 161 0.36 -28.06 7.96
C LEU A 161 1.69 -28.71 7.53
N ASP A 162 1.68 -30.03 7.33
CA ASP A 162 2.84 -30.78 6.85
C ASP A 162 3.33 -30.29 5.48
N GLU A 163 2.39 -30.07 4.55
CA GLU A 163 2.70 -29.56 3.22
C GLU A 163 3.31 -28.16 3.28
N ALA A 164 2.76 -27.27 4.09
CA ALA A 164 3.30 -25.92 4.28
C ALA A 164 4.72 -25.90 4.82
N VAL A 165 5.05 -26.79 5.76
CA VAL A 165 6.42 -26.94 6.28
C VAL A 165 7.36 -27.50 5.21
N ARG A 166 6.93 -28.53 4.43
CA ARG A 166 7.73 -29.06 3.30
C ARG A 166 8.00 -28.01 2.24
N ASP A 167 7.00 -27.18 1.92
CA ASP A 167 7.15 -26.05 0.99
C ASP A 167 8.16 -25.02 1.51
N ALA A 168 8.11 -24.70 2.80
CA ALA A 168 9.05 -23.77 3.44
C ALA A 168 10.51 -24.27 3.39
N ILE A 169 10.71 -25.56 3.58
CA ILE A 169 12.03 -26.22 3.48
C ILE A 169 12.51 -26.20 2.03
N ARG A 170 11.66 -26.61 1.08
CA ARG A 170 11.97 -26.57 -0.38
C ARG A 170 12.35 -25.17 -0.86
N ALA A 171 11.68 -24.15 -0.32
CA ALA A 171 11.97 -22.74 -0.61
C ALA A 171 13.22 -22.20 0.11
N HIS A 172 13.94 -23.01 0.90
CA HIS A 172 15.07 -22.62 1.75
C HIS A 172 14.74 -21.49 2.74
N ARG A 173 13.47 -21.41 3.19
CA ARG A 173 12.97 -20.40 4.14
C ARG A 173 12.75 -20.95 5.55
N MET A 174 13.01 -22.23 5.73
CA MET A 174 12.95 -22.93 7.01
C MET A 174 13.94 -24.11 7.01
N SER A 175 14.59 -24.36 8.14
CA SER A 175 15.38 -25.58 8.33
C SER A 175 14.46 -26.76 8.60
N ASP A 176 14.93 -27.98 8.30
CA ASP A 176 14.20 -29.20 8.61
C ASP A 176 13.96 -29.30 10.12
N PRO A 177 12.68 -29.43 10.56
CA PRO A 177 12.37 -29.53 11.98
C PRO A 177 12.95 -30.84 12.58
N PRO A 178 13.43 -30.79 13.81
CA PRO A 178 13.95 -32.00 14.48
C PRO A 178 12.83 -32.99 14.86
N ASP A 179 11.58 -32.50 14.90
CA ASP A 179 10.37 -33.28 15.23
C ASP A 179 9.23 -32.85 14.31
N TRP A 180 8.58 -33.83 13.67
CA TRP A 180 7.44 -33.64 12.74
C TRP A 180 6.08 -33.83 13.42
N GLN A 181 6.04 -33.93 14.76
CA GLN A 181 4.77 -33.92 15.47
C GLN A 181 4.06 -32.55 15.27
N PRO A 182 2.74 -32.51 15.11
CA PRO A 182 1.99 -31.28 14.81
C PRO A 182 2.30 -30.12 15.77
N ARG A 183 2.43 -30.40 17.06
CA ARG A 183 2.75 -29.37 18.07
C ARG A 183 4.15 -28.79 17.89
N ALA A 184 5.12 -29.62 17.49
CA ALA A 184 6.49 -29.17 17.22
C ALA A 184 6.53 -28.28 15.96
N LEU A 185 5.83 -28.67 14.89
CA LEU A 185 5.70 -27.86 13.68
C LEU A 185 5.04 -26.51 13.95
N LEU A 186 3.94 -26.49 14.70
CA LEU A 186 3.26 -25.26 15.11
C LEU A 186 4.16 -24.35 15.95
N GLN A 187 4.99 -24.93 16.81
CA GLN A 187 5.97 -24.19 17.60
C GLN A 187 7.06 -23.57 16.71
N CYS A 188 7.60 -24.32 15.76
CA CYS A 188 8.57 -23.83 14.77
C CYS A 188 8.02 -22.70 13.90
N LEU A 189 6.71 -22.71 13.61
CA LEU A 189 6.03 -21.65 12.89
C LEU A 189 5.63 -20.45 13.79
N GLY A 190 5.82 -20.56 15.13
CA GLY A 190 5.41 -19.52 16.08
C GLY A 190 3.89 -19.48 16.34
N LEU A 191 3.16 -20.52 15.94
CA LEU A 191 1.70 -20.60 16.02
C LEU A 191 1.18 -21.26 17.31
N LEU A 192 2.11 -21.69 18.18
CA LEU A 192 1.80 -22.23 19.50
C LEU A 192 2.34 -21.28 20.57
N GLY A 193 1.50 -20.87 21.51
CA GLY A 193 1.87 -20.03 22.64
C GLY A 193 2.73 -20.77 23.69
N ARG A 194 3.42 -20.04 24.55
CA ARG A 194 4.17 -20.60 25.70
C ARG A 194 3.27 -21.33 26.69
N ASP A 195 1.99 -20.97 26.71
CA ASP A 195 0.92 -21.59 27.48
C ASP A 195 0.40 -22.90 26.85
N GLY A 196 0.97 -23.32 25.71
CA GLY A 196 0.58 -24.50 24.97
C GLY A 196 -0.74 -24.35 24.17
N ARG A 197 -1.33 -23.15 24.11
CA ARG A 197 -2.53 -22.85 23.31
C ARG A 197 -2.16 -22.46 21.91
N LEU A 198 -3.02 -22.82 20.94
CA LEU A 198 -2.90 -22.32 19.57
C LEU A 198 -3.10 -20.79 19.51
N ARG A 199 -2.46 -20.17 18.58
CA ARG A 199 -2.71 -18.78 18.17
C ARG A 199 -3.83 -18.73 17.13
N ASN A 200 -4.58 -17.62 17.05
CA ASN A 200 -5.62 -17.45 16.03
C ASN A 200 -5.06 -17.62 14.60
N GLY A 201 -3.83 -17.17 14.35
CA GLY A 201 -3.15 -17.37 13.07
C GLY A 201 -3.03 -18.85 12.64
N ALA A 202 -2.94 -19.80 13.60
CA ALA A 202 -2.91 -21.22 13.29
C ALA A 202 -4.23 -21.69 12.66
N LEU A 203 -5.35 -21.17 13.17
CA LEU A 203 -6.69 -21.51 12.66
C LEU A 203 -6.93 -20.92 11.28
N VAL A 204 -6.53 -19.66 11.04
CA VAL A 204 -6.62 -19.03 9.73
C VAL A 204 -5.79 -19.79 8.68
N LEU A 205 -4.60 -20.27 9.06
CA LEU A 205 -3.68 -20.96 8.16
C LEU A 205 -4.08 -22.42 7.91
N PHE A 206 -4.55 -23.11 8.94
CA PHE A 206 -4.71 -24.57 8.90
C PHE A 206 -6.04 -25.08 9.46
N GLY A 207 -6.97 -24.21 9.82
CA GLY A 207 -8.25 -24.63 10.41
C GLY A 207 -9.10 -25.45 9.43
N LEU A 208 -9.72 -26.51 9.95
CA LEU A 208 -10.73 -27.27 9.23
C LEU A 208 -12.01 -26.44 9.04
N PRO A 209 -12.70 -26.51 7.90
CA PRO A 209 -13.89 -25.70 7.62
C PRO A 209 -14.96 -25.78 8.73
N GLU A 210 -15.22 -26.97 9.27
CA GLU A 210 -16.22 -27.23 10.32
C GLU A 210 -15.85 -26.50 11.63
N ALA A 211 -14.54 -26.44 11.94
CA ALA A 211 -14.06 -25.77 13.14
C ALA A 211 -14.10 -24.25 13.00
N LEU A 212 -13.84 -23.75 11.78
CA LEU A 212 -13.83 -22.32 11.49
C LEU A 212 -15.23 -21.71 11.45
N LEU A 213 -16.24 -22.46 11.00
CA LEU A 213 -17.60 -21.96 10.77
C LEU A 213 -18.21 -21.29 12.01
N GLY A 214 -18.00 -21.86 13.20
CA GLY A 214 -18.57 -21.35 14.46
C GLY A 214 -17.74 -20.30 15.17
N HIS A 215 -16.42 -20.24 14.91
CA HIS A 215 -15.49 -19.41 15.68
C HIS A 215 -14.80 -18.34 14.85
N TYR A 216 -14.60 -18.58 13.53
CA TYR A 216 -13.85 -17.72 12.61
C TYR A 216 -14.62 -17.48 11.31
N PRO A 217 -15.86 -16.93 11.34
CA PRO A 217 -16.69 -16.75 10.14
C PRO A 217 -16.07 -15.81 9.09
N SER A 218 -14.99 -15.12 9.48
CA SER A 218 -14.20 -14.27 8.59
C SER A 218 -13.25 -15.06 7.68
N CYS A 219 -12.99 -16.35 7.99
CA CYS A 219 -12.21 -17.25 7.15
C CYS A 219 -13.05 -17.72 5.96
N ALA A 220 -13.42 -16.79 5.09
CA ALA A 220 -14.29 -17.02 3.96
C ALA A 220 -13.93 -16.11 2.77
N VAL A 221 -14.22 -16.61 1.56
CA VAL A 221 -14.24 -15.83 0.33
C VAL A 221 -15.61 -15.85 -0.31
N SER A 222 -16.01 -14.71 -0.89
CA SER A 222 -17.22 -14.55 -1.70
C SER A 222 -16.81 -14.24 -3.13
N LEU A 223 -17.16 -15.11 -4.08
CA LEU A 223 -16.77 -15.04 -5.47
C LEU A 223 -18.01 -14.80 -6.31
N VAL A 224 -18.05 -13.71 -7.07
CA VAL A 224 -19.26 -13.34 -7.82
C VAL A 224 -18.89 -12.90 -9.24
N ARG A 225 -19.57 -13.46 -10.24
CA ARG A 225 -19.53 -12.99 -11.62
C ARG A 225 -20.82 -12.22 -11.94
N TYR A 226 -20.67 -10.94 -12.25
CA TYR A 226 -21.77 -10.08 -12.72
C TYR A 226 -21.73 -9.95 -14.24
N LYS A 227 -22.92 -10.02 -14.87
CA LYS A 227 -23.13 -9.64 -16.27
C LYS A 227 -23.49 -8.17 -16.33
N GLY A 228 -22.48 -7.32 -16.45
CA GLY A 228 -22.63 -5.87 -16.41
C GLY A 228 -21.48 -5.20 -15.66
N LEU A 229 -21.68 -3.94 -15.26
CA LEU A 229 -20.66 -3.05 -14.71
C LEU A 229 -20.81 -2.76 -13.21
N THR A 230 -21.94 -3.17 -12.63
CA THR A 230 -22.31 -2.83 -11.24
C THR A 230 -22.76 -4.07 -10.45
N LYS A 231 -22.77 -3.98 -9.12
CA LYS A 231 -23.26 -5.04 -8.23
C LYS A 231 -24.79 -5.19 -8.24
N THR A 232 -25.49 -4.27 -8.89
CA THR A 232 -26.95 -4.33 -9.08
C THR A 232 -27.34 -5.08 -10.35
N ASP A 233 -26.36 -5.40 -11.21
CA ASP A 233 -26.58 -6.19 -12.41
C ASP A 233 -26.74 -7.68 -12.06
N GLU A 234 -27.17 -8.47 -13.03
CA GLU A 234 -27.42 -9.89 -12.88
C GLU A 234 -26.14 -10.63 -12.47
N SER A 235 -26.22 -11.40 -11.37
CA SER A 235 -25.17 -12.32 -10.94
C SER A 235 -25.33 -13.64 -11.68
N THR A 236 -24.36 -14.03 -12.49
CA THR A 236 -24.37 -15.26 -13.28
C THR A 236 -23.70 -16.45 -12.59
N ASP A 237 -22.80 -16.20 -11.66
CA ASP A 237 -22.19 -17.20 -10.78
C ASP A 237 -21.90 -16.58 -9.42
N PHE A 238 -22.33 -17.28 -8.37
CA PHE A 238 -22.06 -16.90 -6.98
C PHE A 238 -21.61 -18.13 -6.23
N ARG A 239 -20.37 -18.05 -5.68
CA ARG A 239 -19.80 -19.11 -4.85
C ARG A 239 -19.30 -18.48 -3.56
N ARG A 240 -19.54 -19.16 -2.44
CA ARG A 240 -18.97 -18.82 -1.14
C ARG A 240 -18.23 -20.03 -0.60
N TYR A 241 -17.01 -19.83 -0.21
CA TYR A 241 -16.18 -20.86 0.40
C TYR A 241 -15.71 -20.41 1.77
N GLU A 242 -15.68 -21.34 2.70
CA GLU A 242 -15.18 -21.19 4.06
C GLU A 242 -14.06 -22.19 4.27
N GLY A 243 -13.02 -21.81 4.99
CA GLY A 243 -11.85 -22.67 5.18
C GLY A 243 -10.60 -21.90 5.51
N ASN A 244 -9.49 -22.63 5.60
CA ASN A 244 -8.19 -22.04 5.81
C ASN A 244 -7.71 -21.25 4.57
N ILE A 245 -6.74 -20.38 4.77
CA ILE A 245 -6.29 -19.44 3.74
C ILE A 245 -5.81 -20.14 2.45
N PHE A 246 -5.21 -21.31 2.56
CA PHE A 246 -4.67 -22.05 1.40
C PHE A 246 -5.80 -22.65 0.57
N ALA A 247 -6.83 -23.19 1.22
CA ALA A 247 -8.03 -23.67 0.54
C ALA A 247 -8.77 -22.51 -0.14
N LEU A 248 -8.88 -21.35 0.53
CA LEU A 248 -9.51 -20.16 -0.04
C LEU A 248 -8.77 -19.64 -1.28
N VAL A 249 -7.43 -19.68 -1.27
CA VAL A 249 -6.61 -19.33 -2.44
C VAL A 249 -6.91 -20.29 -3.59
N ARG A 250 -6.86 -21.62 -3.36
CA ARG A 250 -7.14 -22.62 -4.42
C ARG A 250 -8.54 -22.47 -5.03
N HIS A 251 -9.57 -22.26 -4.20
CA HIS A 251 -10.95 -22.05 -4.69
C HIS A 251 -11.07 -20.77 -5.52
N THR A 252 -10.38 -19.70 -5.12
CA THR A 252 -10.43 -18.44 -5.86
C THR A 252 -9.67 -18.53 -7.18
N GLU A 253 -8.51 -19.20 -7.20
CA GLU A 253 -7.75 -19.44 -8.43
C GLU A 253 -8.56 -20.25 -9.44
N ALA A 254 -9.26 -21.31 -8.99
CA ALA A 254 -10.16 -22.09 -9.83
C ALA A 254 -11.30 -21.22 -10.40
N PHE A 255 -11.95 -20.41 -9.57
CA PHE A 255 -13.01 -19.51 -10.01
C PHE A 255 -12.53 -18.48 -11.04
N LEU A 256 -11.36 -17.87 -10.81
CA LEU A 256 -10.77 -16.93 -11.75
C LEU A 256 -10.41 -17.60 -13.08
N SER A 257 -9.88 -18.83 -13.04
CA SER A 257 -9.58 -19.63 -14.22
C SER A 257 -10.84 -19.99 -15.04
N ASP A 258 -11.99 -20.25 -14.36
CA ASP A 258 -13.26 -20.54 -15.02
C ASP A 258 -13.83 -19.34 -15.79
N HIS A 259 -13.54 -18.10 -15.34
CA HIS A 259 -14.22 -16.89 -15.80
C HIS A 259 -13.34 -15.87 -16.53
N LEU A 260 -12.01 -15.99 -16.45
CA LEU A 260 -11.09 -15.08 -17.14
C LEU A 260 -10.56 -15.68 -18.43
N HIS A 261 -10.54 -14.86 -19.47
CA HIS A 261 -10.05 -15.29 -20.77
C HIS A 261 -8.52 -15.42 -20.78
N VAL A 262 -8.06 -16.47 -21.47
CA VAL A 262 -6.66 -16.65 -21.83
C VAL A 262 -6.57 -16.49 -23.34
N ALA A 263 -6.01 -15.35 -23.77
CA ALA A 263 -5.76 -15.11 -25.18
C ALA A 263 -4.52 -15.90 -25.63
N THR A 264 -4.55 -16.42 -26.85
CA THR A 264 -3.38 -17.04 -27.48
C THR A 264 -2.64 -15.99 -28.30
N ARG A 265 -1.35 -15.80 -28.04
CA ARG A 265 -0.46 -14.96 -28.85
C ARG A 265 0.62 -15.84 -29.48
N ILE A 266 0.88 -15.62 -30.76
CA ILE A 266 2.03 -16.26 -31.45
C ILE A 266 3.23 -15.33 -31.30
N VAL A 267 4.28 -15.82 -30.66
CA VAL A 267 5.56 -15.12 -30.50
C VAL A 267 6.63 -15.94 -31.23
N GLY A 268 7.04 -15.48 -32.41
CA GLY A 268 7.87 -16.28 -33.29
C GLY A 268 7.18 -17.53 -33.77
N MET A 269 7.73 -18.71 -33.47
CA MET A 269 7.15 -20.02 -33.79
C MET A 269 6.47 -20.70 -32.60
N THR A 270 6.37 -20.04 -31.47
CA THR A 270 5.78 -20.58 -30.25
C THR A 270 4.45 -19.91 -29.91
N ARG A 271 3.50 -20.72 -29.44
CA ARG A 271 2.24 -20.26 -28.87
C ARG A 271 2.50 -19.85 -27.42
N ALA A 272 2.13 -18.64 -27.05
CA ALA A 272 2.12 -18.15 -25.67
C ALA A 272 0.68 -17.87 -25.24
N ASP A 273 0.29 -18.42 -24.11
CA ASP A 273 -0.98 -18.12 -23.50
C ASP A 273 -0.84 -16.85 -22.63
N VAL A 274 -1.65 -15.84 -22.94
CA VAL A 274 -1.63 -14.53 -22.28
C VAL A 274 -2.94 -14.39 -21.50
N PRO A 275 -2.92 -14.55 -20.17
CA PRO A 275 -4.10 -14.37 -19.35
C PRO A 275 -4.53 -12.90 -19.37
N GLU A 276 -5.85 -12.68 -19.33
CA GLU A 276 -6.48 -11.35 -19.31
C GLU A 276 -5.99 -10.50 -18.13
N VAL A 277 -5.84 -11.11 -16.96
CA VAL A 277 -5.13 -10.54 -15.81
C VAL A 277 -3.91 -11.43 -15.53
N PRO A 278 -2.69 -10.88 -15.37
CA PRO A 278 -1.51 -11.69 -15.09
C PRO A 278 -1.70 -12.56 -13.84
N VAL A 279 -1.41 -13.87 -13.93
CA VAL A 279 -1.63 -14.85 -12.84
C VAL A 279 -0.92 -14.44 -11.54
N TYR A 280 0.31 -13.93 -11.66
CA TYR A 280 1.03 -13.37 -10.50
C TYR A 280 0.23 -12.26 -9.82
N SER A 281 -0.34 -11.33 -10.60
CA SER A 281 -1.11 -10.20 -10.07
C SER A 281 -2.40 -10.65 -9.38
N GLN A 282 -3.08 -11.65 -9.93
CA GLN A 282 -4.28 -12.24 -9.30
C GLN A 282 -3.93 -12.84 -7.93
N ARG A 283 -2.87 -13.67 -7.89
CA ARG A 283 -2.41 -14.32 -6.66
C ARG A 283 -1.94 -13.30 -5.62
N GLU A 284 -1.13 -12.34 -6.03
CA GLU A 284 -0.59 -11.29 -5.15
C GLU A 284 -1.72 -10.47 -4.50
N ALA A 285 -2.69 -10.02 -5.29
CA ALA A 285 -3.83 -9.27 -4.77
C ALA A 285 -4.67 -10.10 -3.79
N LEU A 286 -4.92 -11.36 -4.11
CA LEU A 286 -5.70 -12.27 -3.25
C LEU A 286 -4.97 -12.58 -1.94
N VAL A 287 -3.69 -12.96 -2.03
CA VAL A 287 -2.90 -13.33 -0.84
C VAL A 287 -2.72 -12.11 0.08
N ASN A 288 -2.49 -10.92 -0.49
CA ASN A 288 -2.45 -9.67 0.29
C ASN A 288 -3.80 -9.37 0.93
N ALA A 289 -4.92 -9.55 0.21
CA ALA A 289 -6.26 -9.37 0.74
C ALA A 289 -6.55 -10.29 1.93
N LEU A 290 -6.08 -11.53 1.90
CA LEU A 290 -6.22 -12.50 2.97
C LEU A 290 -5.21 -12.27 4.11
N CYS A 291 -3.97 -11.88 3.80
CA CYS A 291 -2.92 -11.61 4.78
C CYS A 291 -3.21 -10.38 5.64
N HIS A 292 -3.66 -9.28 5.02
CA HIS A 292 -3.85 -7.98 5.68
C HIS A 292 -5.27 -7.72 6.17
N ARG A 293 -6.18 -8.68 5.98
CA ARG A 293 -7.55 -8.58 6.46
C ARG A 293 -7.64 -8.38 7.97
N GLN A 294 -8.62 -7.60 8.41
CA GLN A 294 -9.06 -7.58 9.81
C GLN A 294 -9.99 -8.78 10.08
N TYR A 295 -9.46 -9.84 10.68
CA TYR A 295 -10.21 -11.08 10.95
C TYR A 295 -11.22 -10.95 12.08
N GLU A 296 -11.04 -10.00 13.00
CA GLU A 296 -12.00 -9.63 14.04
C GLU A 296 -13.27 -8.96 13.48
N THR A 297 -13.20 -8.45 12.26
CA THR A 297 -14.36 -7.83 11.61
C THR A 297 -15.11 -8.86 10.76
N PRO A 298 -16.43 -9.06 11.01
CA PRO A 298 -17.25 -10.00 10.24
C PRO A 298 -17.28 -9.70 8.74
N GLY A 299 -17.47 -10.73 7.94
CA GLY A 299 -17.59 -10.68 6.49
C GLY A 299 -16.56 -11.55 5.78
N ALA A 300 -16.62 -11.65 4.46
CA ALA A 300 -15.73 -12.42 3.63
C ALA A 300 -14.76 -11.51 2.84
N THR A 301 -13.58 -12.01 2.49
CA THR A 301 -12.81 -11.43 1.38
C THR A 301 -13.61 -11.66 0.10
N SER A 302 -13.71 -10.65 -0.76
CA SER A 302 -14.59 -10.72 -1.92
C SER A 302 -13.82 -10.57 -3.22
N VAL A 303 -14.18 -11.40 -4.21
CA VAL A 303 -13.71 -11.27 -5.58
C VAL A 303 -14.92 -11.08 -6.49
N TYR A 304 -14.92 -9.99 -7.24
CA TYR A 304 -15.97 -9.64 -8.17
C TYR A 304 -15.39 -9.59 -9.59
N ILE A 305 -16.06 -10.28 -10.51
CA ILE A 305 -15.74 -10.21 -11.94
C ILE A 305 -16.90 -9.50 -12.63
N PHE A 306 -16.64 -8.30 -13.15
CA PHE A 306 -17.54 -7.53 -14.00
C PHE A 306 -17.15 -7.70 -15.48
N ASP A 307 -17.94 -7.13 -16.40
CA ASP A 307 -17.59 -7.18 -17.81
C ASP A 307 -16.32 -6.39 -18.14
N ASP A 308 -16.01 -5.37 -17.35
CA ASP A 308 -14.93 -4.42 -17.59
C ASP A 308 -13.75 -4.53 -16.61
N ARG A 309 -13.91 -5.24 -15.49
CA ARG A 309 -12.86 -5.33 -14.46
C ARG A 309 -13.01 -6.56 -13.57
N VAL A 310 -11.92 -6.85 -12.86
CA VAL A 310 -11.88 -7.79 -11.73
C VAL A 310 -11.52 -6.99 -10.47
N GLU A 311 -12.26 -7.18 -9.40
CA GLU A 311 -12.00 -6.57 -8.10
C GLU A 311 -11.67 -7.64 -7.06
N VAL A 312 -10.59 -7.43 -6.29
CA VAL A 312 -10.28 -8.19 -5.07
C VAL A 312 -10.39 -7.23 -3.90
N ALA A 313 -11.31 -7.49 -2.97
CA ALA A 313 -11.63 -6.59 -1.87
C ALA A 313 -11.41 -7.27 -0.51
N SER A 314 -10.67 -6.61 0.36
CA SER A 314 -10.41 -7.02 1.75
C SER A 314 -11.04 -6.06 2.74
N ILE A 315 -11.45 -6.58 3.90
CA ILE A 315 -11.96 -5.78 5.02
C ILE A 315 -10.77 -5.30 5.85
N GLY A 316 -10.78 -4.02 6.17
CA GLY A 316 -9.72 -3.28 6.87
C GLY A 316 -9.10 -2.21 5.97
N PRO A 317 -8.75 -1.03 6.53
CA PRO A 317 -8.06 0.04 5.80
C PRO A 317 -6.59 -0.30 5.57
N LEU A 318 -5.86 0.58 4.90
CA LEU A 318 -4.40 0.61 5.01
C LEU A 318 -4.01 1.05 6.42
N HIS A 319 -3.03 0.36 7.01
CA HIS A 319 -2.60 0.56 8.39
C HIS A 319 -1.24 1.26 8.48
N PHE A 320 -0.88 1.69 9.68
CA PHE A 320 0.44 2.23 10.04
C PHE A 320 0.84 3.48 9.27
N GLY A 321 -0.14 4.24 8.76
CA GLY A 321 0.08 5.45 8.01
C GLY A 321 0.45 5.26 6.54
N LEU A 322 0.37 4.02 6.03
CA LEU A 322 0.50 3.74 4.61
C LEU A 322 -0.64 4.42 3.82
N THR A 323 -0.27 5.01 2.72
CA THR A 323 -1.20 5.62 1.76
C THR A 323 -1.11 4.89 0.43
N VAL A 324 -2.11 5.09 -0.44
CA VAL A 324 -2.09 4.48 -1.78
C VAL A 324 -0.83 4.87 -2.57
N PRO A 325 -0.36 6.13 -2.58
CA PRO A 325 0.90 6.48 -3.24
C PRO A 325 2.12 5.71 -2.72
N ASP A 326 2.18 5.40 -1.42
CA ASP A 326 3.32 4.66 -0.86
C ASP A 326 3.41 3.25 -1.44
N LEU A 327 2.27 2.62 -1.78
CA LEU A 327 2.23 1.29 -2.40
C LEU A 327 2.81 1.25 -3.82
N PHE A 328 2.93 2.41 -4.49
CA PHE A 328 3.55 2.56 -5.81
C PHE A 328 5.04 2.92 -5.74
N GLY A 329 5.61 2.99 -4.54
CA GLY A 329 7.02 3.25 -4.27
C GLY A 329 7.66 2.19 -3.37
N PRO A 330 8.98 2.28 -3.10
CA PRO A 330 9.63 1.45 -2.10
C PRO A 330 9.03 1.72 -0.72
N HIS A 331 8.53 0.70 -0.05
CA HIS A 331 8.01 0.79 1.31
C HIS A 331 8.35 -0.49 2.11
N GLU A 332 8.42 -0.34 3.42
CA GLU A 332 8.61 -1.49 4.30
C GLU A 332 7.30 -2.28 4.45
N SER A 333 7.41 -3.60 4.45
CA SER A 333 6.29 -4.47 4.71
C SER A 333 5.93 -4.44 6.20
N GLN A 334 4.73 -3.96 6.51
CA GLN A 334 4.18 -3.93 7.88
C GLN A 334 2.84 -4.69 7.89
N PRO A 335 2.86 -6.01 8.00
CA PRO A 335 1.63 -6.79 7.93
C PRO A 335 0.75 -6.59 9.17
N TRP A 336 -0.57 -6.47 8.94
CA TRP A 336 -1.55 -6.44 10.02
C TRP A 336 -1.58 -7.75 10.81
N ASN A 337 -1.37 -8.89 10.14
CA ASN A 337 -1.31 -10.21 10.76
C ASN A 337 0.11 -10.81 10.60
N PRO A 338 1.06 -10.50 11.50
CA PRO A 338 2.48 -10.84 11.32
C PRO A 338 2.75 -12.36 11.36
N LEU A 339 2.00 -13.15 12.11
CA LEU A 339 2.17 -14.61 12.14
C LEU A 339 1.67 -15.24 10.85
N ILE A 340 0.52 -14.78 10.33
CA ILE A 340 -0.02 -15.21 9.04
C ILE A 340 0.97 -14.84 7.92
N ALA A 341 1.45 -13.60 7.90
CA ALA A 341 2.44 -13.13 6.92
C ALA A 341 3.73 -13.96 6.96
N SER A 342 4.24 -14.26 8.16
CA SER A 342 5.43 -15.10 8.34
C SER A 342 5.25 -16.50 7.74
N ALA A 343 4.11 -17.14 7.96
CA ALA A 343 3.81 -18.46 7.42
C ALA A 343 3.66 -18.43 5.89
N LEU A 344 2.94 -17.42 5.34
CA LEU A 344 2.80 -17.21 3.90
C LEU A 344 4.15 -16.94 3.22
N TYR A 345 5.03 -16.15 3.86
CA TYR A 345 6.39 -15.94 3.39
C TYR A 345 7.17 -17.24 3.33
N ARG A 346 7.17 -18.02 4.42
CA ARG A 346 7.90 -19.31 4.48
C ARG A 346 7.44 -20.25 3.38
N ARG A 347 6.13 -20.30 3.11
CA ARG A 347 5.57 -21.13 2.03
C ARG A 347 5.83 -20.57 0.62
N GLY A 348 6.39 -19.38 0.48
CA GLY A 348 6.71 -18.78 -0.83
C GLY A 348 5.55 -18.05 -1.51
N LEU A 349 4.49 -17.74 -0.77
CA LEU A 349 3.31 -17.07 -1.33
C LEU A 349 3.43 -15.54 -1.34
N ILE A 350 4.18 -14.96 -0.41
CA ILE A 350 4.47 -13.53 -0.36
C ILE A 350 5.98 -13.25 -0.24
N ASP A 351 6.36 -12.00 -0.53
CA ASP A 351 7.69 -11.46 -0.27
C ASP A 351 7.64 -10.50 0.93
N THR A 352 8.77 -10.33 1.65
CA THR A 352 8.87 -9.45 2.82
C THR A 352 9.39 -8.06 2.50
N GLN A 353 9.75 -7.79 1.23
CA GLN A 353 10.41 -6.54 0.83
C GLN A 353 9.43 -5.42 0.41
N GLY A 354 8.13 -5.59 0.57
CA GLY A 354 7.13 -4.61 0.11
C GLY A 354 7.09 -4.44 -1.42
N SER A 355 7.66 -5.37 -2.18
CA SER A 355 7.79 -5.26 -3.64
C SER A 355 6.61 -5.85 -4.42
N GLY A 356 5.64 -6.47 -3.76
CA GLY A 356 4.54 -7.19 -4.40
C GLY A 356 3.70 -6.30 -5.31
N THR A 357 3.32 -5.13 -4.85
CA THR A 357 2.55 -4.15 -5.65
C THR A 357 3.34 -3.66 -6.86
N LEU A 358 4.63 -3.36 -6.69
CA LEU A 358 5.50 -2.92 -7.80
C LEU A 358 5.63 -4.01 -8.86
N ARG A 359 5.73 -5.29 -8.45
CA ARG A 359 5.76 -6.43 -9.37
C ARG A 359 4.42 -6.61 -10.10
N MET A 360 3.28 -6.36 -9.46
CA MET A 360 1.97 -6.38 -10.14
C MET A 360 1.92 -5.34 -11.26
N ILE A 361 2.43 -4.12 -11.02
CA ILE A 361 2.52 -3.03 -12.01
C ILE A 361 3.45 -3.42 -13.16
N ASP A 362 4.64 -3.91 -12.84
CA ASP A 362 5.64 -4.35 -13.83
C ASP A 362 5.10 -5.49 -14.71
N GLN A 363 4.47 -6.50 -14.12
CA GLN A 363 3.85 -7.59 -14.86
C GLN A 363 2.71 -7.13 -15.76
N ALA A 364 1.87 -6.20 -15.30
CA ALA A 364 0.82 -5.62 -16.12
C ALA A 364 1.41 -4.87 -17.33
N ARG A 365 2.43 -4.03 -17.12
CA ARG A 365 3.12 -3.29 -18.18
C ARG A 365 3.76 -4.23 -19.21
N LYS A 366 4.50 -5.24 -18.75
CA LYS A 366 5.12 -6.25 -19.64
C LYS A 366 4.11 -7.03 -20.47
N ALA A 367 2.92 -7.27 -19.90
CA ALA A 367 1.83 -7.92 -20.62
C ALA A 367 1.03 -6.97 -21.53
N GLY A 368 1.36 -5.67 -21.59
CA GLY A 368 0.59 -4.66 -22.32
C GLY A 368 -0.80 -4.42 -21.74
N LYS A 369 -0.93 -4.50 -20.42
CA LYS A 369 -2.19 -4.32 -19.66
C LYS A 369 -2.14 -3.04 -18.83
N TRP A 370 -3.32 -2.56 -18.44
CA TRP A 370 -3.41 -1.47 -17.47
C TRP A 370 -2.81 -1.90 -16.13
N PRO A 371 -2.00 -1.05 -15.48
CA PRO A 371 -1.61 -1.27 -14.10
C PRO A 371 -2.85 -1.38 -13.18
N PRO A 372 -2.78 -2.22 -12.13
CA PRO A 372 -3.89 -2.32 -11.18
C PRO A 372 -4.14 -0.99 -10.49
N ALA A 373 -5.39 -0.67 -10.21
CA ALA A 373 -5.78 0.43 -9.35
C ALA A 373 -5.99 -0.08 -7.91
N ILE A 374 -5.49 0.67 -6.92
CA ILE A 374 -5.71 0.38 -5.51
C ILE A 374 -6.61 1.48 -4.95
N ILE A 375 -7.75 1.06 -4.41
CA ILE A 375 -8.78 1.96 -3.88
C ILE A 375 -8.97 1.60 -2.42
N THR A 376 -8.87 2.60 -1.55
CA THR A 376 -9.01 2.40 -0.10
C THR A 376 -10.13 3.26 0.46
N THR A 377 -10.78 2.73 1.47
CA THR A 377 -11.73 3.43 2.32
C THR A 377 -11.30 3.23 3.78
N ASN A 378 -12.00 3.86 4.71
CA ASN A 378 -11.77 3.61 6.14
C ASN A 378 -12.11 2.17 6.58
N GLN A 379 -12.70 1.36 5.71
CA GLN A 379 -13.19 0.01 6.05
C GLN A 379 -12.66 -1.09 5.12
N SER A 380 -12.05 -0.75 4.00
CA SER A 380 -11.66 -1.75 3.00
C SER A 380 -10.52 -1.27 2.10
N VAL A 381 -9.76 -2.24 1.60
CA VAL A 381 -8.82 -2.08 0.49
C VAL A 381 -9.31 -2.93 -0.67
N ARG A 382 -9.34 -2.35 -1.87
CA ARG A 382 -9.73 -3.01 -3.11
C ARG A 382 -8.65 -2.84 -4.16
N VAL A 383 -8.27 -3.94 -4.78
CA VAL A 383 -7.41 -3.96 -5.97
C VAL A 383 -8.29 -4.22 -7.19
N GLU A 384 -8.22 -3.34 -8.18
CA GLU A 384 -9.01 -3.40 -9.41
C GLU A 384 -8.09 -3.66 -10.61
N PHE A 385 -8.38 -4.70 -11.39
CA PHE A 385 -7.75 -5.03 -12.65
C PHE A 385 -8.70 -4.74 -13.80
N THR A 386 -8.31 -3.86 -14.70
CA THR A 386 -9.09 -3.54 -15.91
C THR A 386 -9.00 -4.68 -16.91
N ARG A 387 -10.14 -5.15 -17.43
CA ARG A 387 -10.22 -6.22 -18.44
C ARG A 387 -9.88 -5.71 -19.84
N ASP A 388 -9.52 -6.64 -20.71
CA ASP A 388 -9.14 -6.33 -22.10
C ASP A 388 -10.26 -5.62 -22.86
N GLY A 389 -9.90 -4.61 -23.62
CA GLY A 389 -10.83 -3.78 -24.38
C GLY A 389 -11.50 -2.65 -23.60
N TRP A 390 -11.31 -2.59 -22.29
CA TRP A 390 -11.89 -1.57 -21.42
C TRP A 390 -10.86 -0.55 -20.93
N MET A 391 -11.38 0.57 -20.38
CA MET A 391 -10.58 1.55 -19.67
C MET A 391 -10.79 1.40 -18.16
N PRO A 392 -9.78 1.76 -17.34
CA PRO A 392 -9.93 1.81 -15.89
C PRO A 392 -11.16 2.59 -15.44
N SER A 393 -11.81 2.13 -14.38
CA SER A 393 -13.05 2.73 -13.86
C SER A 393 -12.92 4.23 -13.60
N ARG A 394 -11.75 4.68 -13.13
CA ARG A 394 -11.44 6.10 -12.88
C ARG A 394 -11.49 7.00 -14.12
N PHE A 395 -11.33 6.45 -15.33
CA PHE A 395 -11.31 7.21 -16.58
C PHE A 395 -12.60 7.05 -17.40
N ARG A 396 -13.61 6.31 -16.93
CA ARG A 396 -14.85 6.07 -17.70
C ARG A 396 -15.68 7.32 -17.95
N HIS A 397 -15.59 8.30 -17.07
CA HIS A 397 -16.28 9.57 -17.24
C HIS A 397 -15.70 10.43 -18.37
N LEU A 398 -14.53 10.05 -18.92
CA LEU A 398 -13.86 10.74 -20.01
C LEU A 398 -14.37 10.22 -21.35
N GLU A 399 -15.06 11.06 -22.11
CA GLU A 399 -15.45 10.76 -23.48
C GLU A 399 -14.23 10.91 -24.41
N LEU A 400 -13.46 9.84 -24.56
CA LEU A 400 -12.32 9.84 -25.48
C LEU A 400 -12.77 9.60 -26.91
N SER A 401 -12.28 10.44 -27.85
CA SER A 401 -12.39 10.18 -29.28
C SER A 401 -11.67 8.87 -29.65
N GLU A 402 -12.04 8.29 -30.78
CA GLU A 402 -11.42 7.05 -31.28
C GLU A 402 -9.88 7.19 -31.43
N ALA A 403 -9.43 8.34 -31.93
CA ALA A 403 -8.02 8.66 -32.05
C ALA A 403 -7.29 8.62 -30.68
N ARG A 404 -7.86 9.21 -29.64
CA ARG A 404 -7.31 9.18 -28.28
C ARG A 404 -7.29 7.77 -27.71
N ARG A 405 -8.37 6.99 -27.93
CA ARG A 405 -8.42 5.57 -27.51
C ARG A 405 -7.32 4.74 -28.18
N ASN A 406 -7.05 4.97 -29.49
CA ASN A 406 -6.00 4.28 -30.21
C ASN A 406 -4.60 4.65 -29.68
N ILE A 407 -4.35 5.92 -29.37
CA ILE A 407 -3.10 6.38 -28.75
C ILE A 407 -2.92 5.69 -27.39
N VAL A 408 -3.96 5.68 -26.56
CA VAL A 408 -3.92 5.04 -25.23
C VAL A 408 -3.64 3.55 -25.35
N ARG A 409 -4.33 2.82 -26.25
CA ARG A 409 -4.06 1.39 -26.49
C ARG A 409 -2.61 1.13 -26.91
N LEU A 410 -2.05 1.98 -27.76
CA LEU A 410 -0.65 1.86 -28.17
C LEU A 410 0.30 2.03 -26.98
N VAL A 411 0.07 3.03 -26.14
CA VAL A 411 0.90 3.28 -24.95
C VAL A 411 0.75 2.17 -23.91
N VAL A 412 -0.46 1.65 -23.71
CA VAL A 412 -0.72 0.48 -22.83
C VAL A 412 0.03 -0.76 -23.32
N ALA A 413 0.05 -0.99 -24.63
CA ALA A 413 0.71 -2.15 -25.24
C ALA A 413 2.26 -2.03 -25.27
N SER A 414 2.81 -0.88 -24.93
CA SER A 414 4.27 -0.66 -24.93
C SER A 414 4.83 -0.83 -23.51
N PRO A 415 5.80 -1.73 -23.30
CA PRO A 415 6.47 -1.88 -22.01
C PRO A 415 7.38 -0.70 -21.67
N GLU A 416 7.83 0.05 -22.69
CA GLU A 416 8.74 1.19 -22.56
C GLU A 416 8.03 2.50 -22.95
N PRO A 417 8.47 3.64 -22.40
CA PRO A 417 7.94 4.95 -22.77
C PRO A 417 8.14 5.25 -24.26
N ILE A 418 7.06 5.64 -24.96
CA ILE A 418 7.05 5.81 -26.43
C ILE A 418 7.37 7.26 -26.81
N ALA A 419 8.11 7.44 -27.91
CA ALA A 419 8.35 8.75 -28.49
C ALA A 419 7.12 9.26 -29.29
N PRO A 420 6.87 10.60 -29.34
CA PRO A 420 5.78 11.16 -30.14
C PRO A 420 5.81 10.77 -31.62
N ALA A 421 7.00 10.62 -32.20
CA ALA A 421 7.17 10.23 -33.58
C ALA A 421 6.67 8.80 -33.86
N ASP A 422 6.95 7.87 -32.92
CA ASP A 422 6.52 6.48 -33.05
C ASP A 422 4.99 6.36 -32.88
N ILE A 423 4.41 7.16 -31.98
CA ILE A 423 2.95 7.26 -31.80
C ILE A 423 2.31 7.80 -33.09
N THR A 424 2.91 8.85 -33.69
CA THR A 424 2.45 9.47 -34.95
C THR A 424 2.44 8.46 -36.08
N ALA A 425 3.54 7.71 -36.24
CA ALA A 425 3.67 6.68 -37.24
C ALA A 425 2.65 5.53 -37.07
N ALA A 426 2.42 5.09 -35.83
CA ALA A 426 1.52 3.97 -35.53
C ALA A 426 0.03 4.34 -35.68
N VAL A 427 -0.34 5.58 -35.34
CA VAL A 427 -1.76 6.02 -35.37
C VAL A 427 -2.12 6.56 -36.77
N GLY A 428 -1.14 6.93 -37.61
CA GLY A 428 -1.38 7.43 -38.94
C GLY A 428 -2.02 8.81 -39.04
N LEU A 429 -1.88 9.65 -37.99
CA LEU A 429 -2.38 11.01 -37.90
C LEU A 429 -1.24 12.03 -38.12
N HIS A 430 -1.60 13.29 -38.40
CA HIS A 430 -0.60 14.36 -38.51
C HIS A 430 0.02 14.67 -37.13
N SER A 431 1.30 15.01 -37.09
CA SER A 431 2.07 15.22 -35.85
C SER A 431 1.49 16.29 -34.93
N THR A 432 0.91 17.37 -35.47
CA THR A 432 0.22 18.41 -34.67
C THR A 432 -1.01 17.84 -33.96
N THR A 433 -1.83 17.08 -34.68
CA THR A 433 -3.04 16.44 -34.15
C THR A 433 -2.67 15.44 -33.05
N VAL A 434 -1.60 14.66 -33.25
CA VAL A 434 -1.10 13.74 -32.22
C VAL A 434 -0.60 14.51 -30.99
N SER A 435 0.09 15.63 -31.18
CA SER A 435 0.55 16.49 -30.09
C SER A 435 -0.60 17.02 -29.25
N ASP A 436 -1.68 17.49 -29.89
CA ASP A 436 -2.90 17.99 -29.21
C ASP A 436 -3.60 16.87 -28.42
N HIS A 437 -3.68 15.67 -29.00
CA HIS A 437 -4.24 14.52 -28.31
C HIS A 437 -3.38 14.07 -27.12
N LEU A 438 -2.06 14.07 -27.26
CA LEU A 438 -1.13 13.74 -26.16
C LEU A 438 -1.22 14.77 -25.03
N GLY A 439 -1.29 16.07 -25.35
CA GLY A 439 -1.52 17.13 -24.38
C GLY A 439 -2.79 16.89 -23.57
N ALA A 440 -3.91 16.68 -24.26
CA ALA A 440 -5.20 16.42 -23.61
C ALA A 440 -5.22 15.13 -22.77
N LEU A 441 -4.48 14.09 -23.16
CA LEU A 441 -4.36 12.84 -22.39
C LEU A 441 -3.46 13.02 -21.16
N VAL A 442 -2.48 13.91 -21.22
CA VAL A 442 -1.67 14.29 -20.04
C VAL A 442 -2.48 15.14 -19.08
N ASP A 443 -3.24 16.13 -19.59
CA ASP A 443 -4.11 16.98 -18.78
C ASP A 443 -5.22 16.16 -18.09
N ALA A 444 -5.69 15.10 -18.75
CA ALA A 444 -6.66 14.15 -18.20
C ALA A 444 -6.02 13.14 -17.21
N GLY A 445 -4.71 13.20 -16.98
CA GLY A 445 -4.00 12.30 -16.07
C GLY A 445 -3.91 10.85 -16.54
N ILE A 446 -4.17 10.58 -17.84
CA ILE A 446 -4.05 9.23 -18.42
C ILE A 446 -2.60 8.92 -18.78
N LEU A 447 -1.88 9.91 -19.30
CA LEU A 447 -0.47 9.80 -19.68
C LEU A 447 0.39 10.73 -18.85
N VAL A 448 1.65 10.34 -18.70
CA VAL A 448 2.71 11.19 -18.14
C VAL A 448 3.74 11.44 -19.24
N ARG A 449 4.14 12.71 -19.35
CA ARG A 449 5.22 13.14 -20.23
C ARG A 449 6.54 13.19 -19.45
N THR A 450 7.58 12.53 -19.98
CA THR A 450 8.95 12.57 -19.45
C THR A 450 9.91 13.15 -20.48
N GLY A 451 11.03 13.70 -20.01
CA GLY A 451 12.04 14.32 -20.89
C GLY A 451 11.62 15.66 -21.49
N LYS A 452 12.51 16.27 -22.29
CA LYS A 452 12.28 17.55 -23.00
C LYS A 452 12.82 17.46 -24.44
N GLY A 453 12.16 18.13 -25.37
CA GLY A 453 12.58 18.18 -26.77
C GLY A 453 12.67 16.77 -27.42
N ARG A 454 13.81 16.39 -27.97
CA ARG A 454 14.00 15.09 -28.65
C ARG A 454 13.95 13.88 -27.69
N THR A 455 14.14 14.09 -26.40
CA THR A 455 14.06 13.03 -25.37
C THR A 455 12.66 12.86 -24.78
N THR A 456 11.65 13.61 -25.27
CA THR A 456 10.27 13.49 -24.82
C THR A 456 9.74 12.08 -25.06
N ARG A 457 9.14 11.51 -24.01
CA ARG A 457 8.48 10.20 -24.03
C ARG A 457 7.14 10.28 -23.30
N TYR A 458 6.24 9.37 -23.67
CA TYR A 458 4.93 9.23 -23.05
C TYR A 458 4.76 7.82 -22.52
N GLN A 459 4.23 7.71 -21.34
CA GLN A 459 3.86 6.45 -20.69
C GLN A 459 2.53 6.61 -19.96
N LEU A 460 1.93 5.50 -19.54
CA LEU A 460 0.75 5.56 -18.67
C LEU A 460 1.10 6.30 -17.38
N ALA A 461 0.19 7.12 -16.90
CA ALA A 461 0.27 7.65 -15.55
C ALA A 461 0.21 6.49 -14.55
N ASP A 462 1.08 6.50 -13.58
CA ASP A 462 0.97 5.58 -12.46
C ASP A 462 -0.39 5.78 -11.80
N ALA A 463 -0.97 4.68 -11.29
CA ALA A 463 -2.25 4.73 -10.60
C ALA A 463 -2.06 5.45 -9.26
N GLY A 464 -1.77 6.73 -9.31
CA GLY A 464 -1.88 7.64 -8.18
C GLY A 464 -3.34 7.81 -7.76
N PRO A 465 -3.59 8.40 -6.60
CA PRO A 465 -4.94 8.55 -6.06
C PRO A 465 -5.86 9.22 -7.07
N ALA A 466 -7.07 8.65 -7.20
CA ALA A 466 -8.18 9.30 -7.88
C ALA A 466 -8.65 10.50 -7.04
#